data_ca3adb13e3cffef87f01672aada0f71b
#
_entry.id   ca3adb13e3cffef87f01672aada0f71b
#
_cell.length_a   1.000
_cell.length_b   1.000
_cell.length_c   1.000
_cell.angle_alpha   90.00
_cell.angle_beta   90.00
_cell.angle_gamma   90.00
#
_symmetry.space_group_name_H-M   'P 1'
#
loop_
_entity.id
_entity.type
_entity.pdbx_description
1 polymer ?
#
loop_
_entity_poly.entity_id
_entity_poly.type
_entity_poly.pdbx_seq_one_letter_code
_entity_poly.pdbx_strand_id
1 'polypeptide(L)'
;MKFAPHIFETSGQGNSTGFTASSTSSGYRQPWRILRVLLGVVLASWMMSVAHGQMKADLPGAKAAAPKNLLAEAARSVGVKQCQPAITRLSALAINGTGAHDVLVDWDRAHPDRGPFFSLTGIEYAGASAAVSITAVPQGGGACSVAAERISIAPYSCKSIADTELKGYGATPLLPTFTVYVSPDEPGGSVSLVDSPPGCLIIRRYVQYNWTEQTNMAAPVRK
;
A
#
# COMPACT_ATOMS: atom_id res chain seq x y z
N MET A 1 -6.33 -11.01 -30.92
CA MET A 1 -7.14 -12.02 -30.23
C MET A 1 -8.41 -11.36 -29.73
N LYS A 2 -9.58 -11.86 -30.16
CA LYS A 2 -10.88 -11.29 -29.77
C LYS A 2 -11.29 -11.91 -28.43
N PHE A 3 -11.45 -11.11 -27.39
CA PHE A 3 -12.08 -11.54 -26.15
C PHE A 3 -13.60 -11.45 -26.32
N ALA A 4 -14.30 -12.56 -26.18
CA ALA A 4 -15.74 -12.60 -26.07
C ALA A 4 -16.16 -12.28 -24.62
N PRO A 5 -17.22 -11.48 -24.40
CA PRO A 5 -17.71 -11.22 -23.04
C PRO A 5 -18.53 -12.42 -22.57
N HIS A 6 -18.10 -13.08 -21.52
CA HIS A 6 -18.96 -13.98 -20.75
C HIS A 6 -19.83 -13.13 -19.83
N ILE A 7 -21.10 -13.08 -20.13
CA ILE A 7 -22.14 -12.47 -19.30
C ILE A 7 -22.40 -13.42 -18.14
N PHE A 8 -22.16 -12.96 -16.91
CA PHE A 8 -22.59 -13.65 -15.69
C PHE A 8 -24.04 -13.25 -15.42
N GLU A 9 -24.95 -14.17 -15.71
CA GLU A 9 -26.36 -14.07 -15.31
C GLU A 9 -26.50 -14.57 -13.88
N THR A 10 -26.62 -13.66 -12.92
CA THR A 10 -27.03 -14.02 -11.55
C THR A 10 -28.50 -13.75 -11.38
N SER A 11 -29.32 -14.79 -11.51
CA SER A 11 -30.69 -14.80 -10.97
C SER A 11 -30.63 -14.96 -9.44
N GLY A 12 -30.86 -13.87 -8.71
CA GLY A 12 -31.00 -13.84 -7.28
C GLY A 12 -32.25 -13.09 -6.88
N GLN A 13 -33.36 -13.81 -6.66
CA GLN A 13 -34.52 -13.26 -5.94
C GLN A 13 -34.10 -12.99 -4.49
N GLY A 14 -33.97 -11.73 -4.12
CA GLY A 14 -33.70 -11.26 -2.77
C GLY A 14 -34.94 -10.62 -2.16
N ASN A 15 -35.47 -11.29 -1.16
CA ASN A 15 -36.57 -10.87 -0.31
C ASN A 15 -36.21 -9.59 0.45
N SER A 16 -37.00 -8.53 0.24
CA SER A 16 -36.87 -7.26 0.98
C SER A 16 -37.58 -7.36 2.32
N THR A 17 -36.83 -7.55 3.40
CA THR A 17 -37.32 -7.30 4.76
C THR A 17 -36.82 -5.93 5.20
N GLY A 18 -37.75 -5.00 5.38
CA GLY A 18 -37.49 -3.65 5.85
C GLY A 18 -36.92 -3.63 7.27
N PHE A 19 -35.83 -2.93 7.44
CA PHE A 19 -35.28 -2.60 8.75
C PHE A 19 -35.61 -1.12 9.05
N THR A 20 -36.61 -0.92 9.91
CA THR A 20 -36.93 0.37 10.47
C THR A 20 -35.92 0.69 11.58
N ALA A 21 -35.03 1.64 11.33
CA ALA A 21 -34.16 2.19 12.37
C ALA A 21 -34.93 3.18 13.25
N SER A 22 -35.20 2.79 14.49
CA SER A 22 -35.73 3.64 15.54
C SER A 22 -34.61 4.48 16.15
N SER A 23 -34.63 5.79 15.93
CA SER A 23 -33.71 6.74 16.53
C SER A 23 -34.23 7.12 17.92
N THR A 24 -33.61 6.64 18.98
CA THR A 24 -33.76 7.13 20.35
C THR A 24 -32.66 8.13 20.66
N SER A 25 -33.00 9.40 20.65
CA SER A 25 -32.17 10.49 21.14
C SER A 25 -32.20 10.52 22.67
N SER A 26 -31.14 10.05 23.33
CA SER A 26 -30.95 10.27 24.76
C SER A 26 -30.19 11.57 24.97
N GLY A 27 -30.96 12.60 25.37
CA GLY A 27 -30.43 13.90 25.79
C GLY A 27 -29.73 13.78 27.15
N TYR A 28 -28.42 13.98 27.20
CA TYR A 28 -27.69 14.13 28.44
C TYR A 28 -27.59 15.62 28.76
N ARG A 29 -28.45 16.08 29.72
CA ARG A 29 -28.36 17.41 30.31
C ARG A 29 -27.34 17.39 31.43
N GLN A 30 -26.23 18.11 31.26
CA GLN A 30 -25.31 18.45 32.34
C GLN A 30 -25.84 19.65 33.13
N PRO A 31 -25.99 19.57 34.47
CA PRO A 31 -26.20 20.74 35.30
C PRO A 31 -24.84 21.35 35.70
N TRP A 32 -24.62 22.56 35.27
CA TRP A 32 -23.65 23.47 35.87
C TRP A 32 -24.11 23.81 37.28
N ARG A 33 -23.32 23.45 38.27
CA ARG A 33 -23.40 24.11 39.59
C ARG A 33 -22.02 24.52 40.04
N ILE A 34 -21.87 25.83 40.01
CA ILE A 34 -20.93 26.70 40.66
C ILE A 34 -20.75 26.29 42.14
N LEU A 35 -19.53 26.10 42.60
CA LEU A 35 -19.22 26.35 44.01
C LEU A 35 -17.83 27.02 44.10
N ARG A 36 -17.88 28.32 44.37
CA ARG A 36 -16.77 29.13 44.88
C ARG A 36 -16.68 28.92 46.40
N VAL A 37 -15.49 28.74 46.96
CA VAL A 37 -15.07 29.14 48.31
C VAL A 37 -13.56 28.91 48.34
N LEU A 38 -12.74 29.92 48.28
CA LEU A 38 -12.15 30.81 49.28
C LEU A 38 -10.96 30.20 50.07
N LEU A 39 -9.84 30.89 49.91
CA LEU A 39 -8.80 31.27 50.85
C LEU A 39 -7.85 30.21 51.42
N GLY A 40 -6.58 30.50 51.25
CA GLY A 40 -5.50 29.97 52.08
C GLY A 40 -4.13 30.33 51.55
N VAL A 41 -3.67 31.52 51.84
CA VAL A 41 -2.28 31.99 51.72
C VAL A 41 -1.39 31.20 52.66
N VAL A 42 -0.27 30.65 52.25
CA VAL A 42 1.01 30.68 52.97
C VAL A 42 2.19 30.46 52.01
N LEU A 43 3.07 31.42 52.05
CA LEU A 43 4.42 31.48 51.52
C LEU A 43 5.31 30.35 52.02
N ALA A 44 6.08 29.73 51.19
CA ALA A 44 7.44 29.31 51.51
C ALA A 44 8.24 29.09 50.25
N SER A 45 9.14 29.99 50.01
CA SER A 45 10.23 29.96 49.04
C SER A 45 11.14 28.75 49.27
N TRP A 46 11.34 27.94 48.24
CA TRP A 46 12.60 27.20 48.10
C TRP A 46 12.92 27.09 46.63
N MET A 47 13.77 28.00 46.17
CA MET A 47 14.49 27.86 44.93
C MET A 47 15.45 26.69 45.04
N MET A 48 15.15 25.60 44.38
CA MET A 48 16.16 24.66 43.93
C MET A 48 16.14 24.64 42.42
N SER A 49 17.04 25.45 41.87
CA SER A 49 17.42 25.38 40.44
C SER A 49 18.12 24.03 40.22
N VAL A 50 17.36 23.03 39.83
CA VAL A 50 17.93 21.82 39.27
C VAL A 50 18.20 22.16 37.79
N ALA A 51 19.46 22.50 37.53
CA ALA A 51 19.96 22.55 36.15
C ALA A 51 19.86 21.14 35.57
N HIS A 52 18.76 20.84 34.87
CA HIS A 52 18.68 19.69 34.01
C HIS A 52 19.55 19.98 32.78
N GLY A 53 20.84 19.70 32.92
CA GLY A 53 21.69 19.52 31.78
C GLY A 53 21.14 18.38 30.93
N GLN A 54 20.34 18.72 29.91
CA GLN A 54 20.04 17.79 28.82
C GLN A 54 21.37 17.55 28.10
N MET A 55 22.11 16.54 28.54
CA MET A 55 23.11 15.91 27.68
C MET A 55 22.33 15.35 26.49
N LYS A 56 22.27 16.11 25.39
CA LYS A 56 22.07 15.52 24.08
C LYS A 56 23.29 14.63 23.86
N ALA A 57 23.14 13.36 24.19
CA ALA A 57 24.02 12.35 23.64
C ALA A 57 23.70 12.29 22.16
N ASP A 58 24.45 13.02 21.35
CA ASP A 58 24.59 12.75 19.92
C ASP A 58 25.23 11.37 19.80
N LEU A 59 24.37 10.33 19.82
CA LEU A 59 24.76 9.00 19.42
C LEU A 59 25.13 9.07 17.94
N PRO A 60 26.38 8.75 17.56
CA PRO A 60 26.79 8.79 16.17
C PRO A 60 25.90 7.85 15.38
N GLY A 61 25.07 8.42 14.49
CA GLY A 61 24.38 7.81 13.37
C GLY A 61 24.04 6.34 13.51
N ALA A 62 23.09 5.97 14.36
CA ALA A 62 22.41 4.71 14.19
C ALA A 62 21.71 4.77 12.84
N LYS A 63 22.34 4.18 11.82
CA LYS A 63 21.75 4.00 10.50
C LYS A 63 20.40 3.33 10.74
N ALA A 64 19.30 4.03 10.47
CA ALA A 64 17.97 3.50 10.69
C ALA A 64 17.93 2.09 10.08
N ALA A 65 17.58 1.08 10.90
CA ALA A 65 17.49 -0.29 10.41
C ALA A 65 16.51 -0.31 9.25
N ALA A 66 16.89 -0.97 8.15
CA ALA A 66 16.00 -1.12 7.01
C ALA A 66 14.66 -1.71 7.48
N PRO A 67 13.52 -1.24 6.98
CA PRO A 67 12.23 -1.74 7.39
C PRO A 67 12.17 -3.27 7.17
N LYS A 68 11.62 -3.97 8.16
CA LYS A 68 11.46 -5.42 8.12
C LYS A 68 10.53 -5.79 6.96
N ASN A 69 10.97 -6.66 6.06
CA ASN A 69 10.17 -7.06 4.90
C ASN A 69 9.18 -8.19 5.29
N LEU A 70 8.03 -7.79 5.83
CA LEU A 70 7.00 -8.72 6.32
C LEU A 70 6.49 -9.67 5.23
N LEU A 71 6.35 -9.19 3.98
CA LEU A 71 5.88 -10.04 2.89
C LEU A 71 6.90 -11.13 2.53
N ALA A 72 8.18 -10.79 2.47
CA ALA A 72 9.22 -11.78 2.21
C ALA A 72 9.32 -12.83 3.32
N GLU A 73 9.12 -12.42 4.58
CA GLU A 73 9.06 -13.34 5.71
C GLU A 73 7.83 -14.23 5.67
N ALA A 74 6.63 -13.67 5.39
CA ALA A 74 5.40 -14.42 5.26
C ALA A 74 5.51 -15.47 4.14
N ALA A 75 5.96 -15.09 2.94
CA ALA A 75 6.13 -16.02 1.82
C ALA A 75 7.05 -17.20 2.18
N ARG A 76 8.18 -16.90 2.86
CA ARG A 76 9.11 -17.93 3.32
C ARG A 76 8.47 -18.85 4.36
N SER A 77 7.74 -18.31 5.32
CA SER A 77 7.12 -19.06 6.42
C SER A 77 6.05 -20.04 5.94
N VAL A 78 5.37 -19.73 4.83
CA VAL A 78 4.35 -20.61 4.23
C VAL A 78 4.92 -21.61 3.23
N GLY A 79 6.24 -21.58 2.97
CA GLY A 79 6.93 -22.59 2.17
C GLY A 79 7.15 -22.23 0.70
N VAL A 80 6.94 -20.99 0.28
CA VAL A 80 7.31 -20.50 -1.05
C VAL A 80 8.84 -20.45 -1.14
N LYS A 81 9.42 -21.08 -2.17
CA LYS A 81 10.87 -21.15 -2.40
C LYS A 81 11.22 -20.59 -3.77
N GLN A 82 10.67 -21.17 -4.85
CA GLN A 82 11.02 -20.82 -6.22
C GLN A 82 10.78 -19.32 -6.53
N CYS A 83 9.65 -18.77 -6.12
CA CYS A 83 9.32 -17.35 -6.34
C CYS A 83 9.81 -16.41 -5.22
N GLN A 84 10.41 -16.95 -4.16
CA GLN A 84 10.87 -16.18 -3.00
C GLN A 84 11.80 -15.00 -3.37
N PRO A 85 12.81 -15.16 -4.26
CA PRO A 85 13.68 -14.04 -4.62
C PRO A 85 12.93 -12.90 -5.30
N ALA A 86 11.99 -13.21 -6.21
CA ALA A 86 11.16 -12.22 -6.88
C ALA A 86 10.25 -11.46 -5.90
N ILE A 87 9.57 -12.19 -5.02
CA ILE A 87 8.70 -11.60 -3.98
C ILE A 87 9.54 -10.69 -3.07
N THR A 88 10.70 -11.14 -2.62
CA THR A 88 11.59 -10.35 -1.75
C THR A 88 12.03 -9.05 -2.41
N ARG A 89 12.40 -9.09 -3.69
CA ARG A 89 12.84 -7.90 -4.43
C ARG A 89 11.69 -6.91 -4.64
N LEU A 90 10.54 -7.39 -5.13
CA LEU A 90 9.39 -6.53 -5.42
C LEU A 90 8.81 -5.91 -4.14
N SER A 91 8.71 -6.69 -3.06
CA SER A 91 8.25 -6.16 -1.78
C SER A 91 9.22 -5.15 -1.17
N ALA A 92 10.54 -5.38 -1.26
CA ALA A 92 11.53 -4.41 -0.78
C ALA A 92 11.43 -3.07 -1.52
N LEU A 93 11.19 -3.09 -2.84
CA LEU A 93 10.94 -1.88 -3.62
C LEU A 93 9.64 -1.18 -3.19
N ALA A 94 8.60 -1.96 -2.92
CA ALA A 94 7.29 -1.44 -2.52
C ALA A 94 7.32 -0.71 -1.17
N ILE A 95 8.05 -1.25 -0.19
CA ILE A 95 8.11 -0.70 1.19
C ILE A 95 9.23 0.33 1.39
N ASN A 96 10.00 0.65 0.36
CA ASN A 96 11.07 1.63 0.47
C ASN A 96 10.51 3.02 0.79
N GLY A 97 10.99 3.62 1.88
CA GLY A 97 10.54 4.95 2.34
C GLY A 97 9.16 4.97 3.02
N THR A 98 8.61 3.80 3.39
CA THR A 98 7.33 3.72 4.11
C THR A 98 7.51 3.96 5.61
N GLY A 99 6.48 4.51 6.28
CA GLY A 99 6.41 4.64 7.73
C GLY A 99 5.96 3.34 8.40
N ALA A 100 4.93 2.70 7.85
CA ALA A 100 4.39 1.43 8.31
C ALA A 100 3.85 0.61 7.14
N HIS A 101 3.80 -0.70 7.30
CA HIS A 101 3.14 -1.62 6.37
C HIS A 101 2.72 -2.90 7.08
N ASP A 102 1.68 -3.54 6.53
CA ASP A 102 1.22 -4.87 6.95
C ASP A 102 0.75 -5.66 5.74
N VAL A 103 0.68 -6.99 5.86
CA VAL A 103 0.50 -7.89 4.72
C VAL A 103 -0.62 -8.91 4.94
N LEU A 104 -1.42 -9.13 3.90
CA LEU A 104 -2.30 -10.27 3.75
C LEU A 104 -1.72 -11.18 2.67
N VAL A 105 -1.71 -12.50 2.89
CA VAL A 105 -1.19 -13.48 1.94
C VAL A 105 -2.15 -14.63 1.75
N ASP A 106 -2.27 -15.09 0.49
CA ASP A 106 -3.01 -16.25 0.07
C ASP A 106 -2.13 -17.16 -0.79
N TRP A 107 -2.21 -18.47 -0.57
CA TRP A 107 -1.39 -19.45 -1.28
C TRP A 107 -2.08 -20.82 -1.34
N ASP A 108 -1.64 -21.66 -2.26
CA ASP A 108 -2.04 -23.08 -2.26
C ASP A 108 -1.36 -23.82 -1.10
N ARG A 109 -2.12 -24.11 -0.06
CA ARG A 109 -1.63 -24.78 1.17
C ARG A 109 -1.15 -26.22 0.91
N ALA A 110 -1.68 -26.88 -0.11
CA ALA A 110 -1.27 -28.24 -0.46
C ALA A 110 0.07 -28.25 -1.23
N HIS A 111 0.32 -27.18 -2.03
CA HIS A 111 1.50 -27.07 -2.90
C HIS A 111 2.10 -25.67 -2.84
N PRO A 112 2.60 -25.20 -1.70
CA PRO A 112 3.00 -23.81 -1.50
C PRO A 112 4.12 -23.33 -2.44
N ASP A 113 4.97 -24.25 -2.93
CA ASP A 113 6.06 -23.93 -3.84
C ASP A 113 5.75 -24.21 -5.33
N ARG A 114 4.58 -24.76 -5.64
CA ARG A 114 4.13 -25.06 -7.02
C ARG A 114 2.91 -24.28 -7.42
N GLY A 115 2.12 -23.85 -6.47
CA GLY A 115 0.91 -23.06 -6.66
C GLY A 115 1.19 -21.56 -6.75
N PRO A 116 0.21 -20.76 -7.18
CA PRO A 116 0.32 -19.32 -7.17
C PRO A 116 0.34 -18.79 -5.73
N PHE A 117 1.06 -17.69 -5.54
CA PHE A 117 1.10 -16.91 -4.33
C PHE A 117 0.53 -15.52 -4.61
N PHE A 118 -0.39 -15.07 -3.78
CA PHE A 118 -1.03 -13.76 -3.86
C PHE A 118 -0.77 -12.98 -2.58
N SER A 119 -0.63 -11.67 -2.69
CA SER A 119 -0.49 -10.82 -1.52
C SER A 119 -1.13 -9.46 -1.73
N LEU A 120 -1.56 -8.85 -0.62
CA LEU A 120 -1.95 -7.46 -0.54
C LEU A 120 -1.21 -6.83 0.64
N THR A 121 -0.43 -5.79 0.38
CA THR A 121 0.31 -5.02 1.37
C THR A 121 -0.33 -3.65 1.50
N GLY A 122 -0.82 -3.31 2.69
CA GLY A 122 -1.15 -1.94 3.07
C GLY A 122 0.12 -1.17 3.39
N ILE A 123 0.22 0.06 2.93
CA ILE A 123 1.40 0.90 3.08
C ILE A 123 0.98 2.30 3.53
N GLU A 124 1.65 2.81 4.55
CA GLU A 124 1.50 4.17 5.03
C GLU A 124 2.78 4.98 4.83
N TYR A 125 2.60 6.18 4.30
CA TYR A 125 3.60 7.23 4.20
C TYR A 125 3.21 8.43 5.07
N ALA A 126 4.09 9.37 5.25
CA ALA A 126 3.72 10.64 5.88
C ALA A 126 2.68 11.37 5.02
N GLY A 127 1.40 11.30 5.42
CA GLY A 127 0.29 11.99 4.75
C GLY A 127 -0.32 11.28 3.54
N ALA A 128 0.02 10.02 3.27
CA ALA A 128 -0.56 9.24 2.17
C ALA A 128 -0.59 7.74 2.49
N SER A 129 -1.47 7.02 1.83
CA SER A 129 -1.55 5.55 1.90
C SER A 129 -1.58 4.96 0.50
N ALA A 130 -1.15 3.71 0.40
CA ALA A 130 -1.21 2.94 -0.83
C ALA A 130 -1.47 1.46 -0.50
N ALA A 131 -1.94 0.71 -1.49
CA ALA A 131 -1.94 -0.74 -1.45
C ALA A 131 -1.00 -1.28 -2.54
N VAL A 132 -0.31 -2.37 -2.24
CA VAL A 132 0.49 -3.09 -3.23
C VAL A 132 0.06 -4.54 -3.27
N SER A 133 -0.37 -5.00 -4.45
CA SER A 133 -0.62 -6.40 -4.73
C SER A 133 0.59 -7.01 -5.41
N ILE A 134 1.05 -8.19 -4.96
CA ILE A 134 2.07 -8.97 -5.65
C ILE A 134 1.52 -10.37 -5.86
N THR A 135 1.49 -10.78 -7.12
CA THR A 135 1.18 -12.14 -7.54
C THR A 135 2.45 -12.79 -8.08
N ALA A 136 2.74 -14.02 -7.65
CA ALA A 136 3.87 -14.78 -8.10
C ALA A 136 3.44 -16.20 -8.45
N VAL A 137 3.79 -16.67 -9.66
CA VAL A 137 3.40 -17.97 -10.18
C VAL A 137 4.65 -18.73 -10.61
N PRO A 138 4.96 -19.88 -9.95
CA PRO A 138 6.06 -20.73 -10.35
C PRO A 138 5.90 -21.21 -11.79
N GLN A 139 7.01 -21.23 -12.53
CA GLN A 139 7.07 -21.69 -13.92
C GLN A 139 8.02 -22.89 -14.03
N GLY A 140 7.95 -23.62 -15.14
CA GLY A 140 8.95 -24.65 -15.44
C GLY A 140 10.37 -24.08 -15.45
N GLY A 141 11.36 -24.94 -15.13
CA GLY A 141 12.78 -24.56 -15.19
C GLY A 141 13.26 -23.65 -14.07
N GLY A 142 12.50 -23.50 -12.97
CA GLY A 142 12.90 -22.68 -11.82
C GLY A 142 12.61 -21.17 -11.96
N ALA A 143 11.97 -20.76 -13.05
CA ALA A 143 11.56 -19.38 -13.27
C ALA A 143 10.24 -19.05 -12.56
N CYS A 144 9.91 -17.77 -12.45
CA CYS A 144 8.69 -17.27 -11.84
C CYS A 144 8.04 -16.18 -12.74
N SER A 145 6.74 -16.24 -12.97
CA SER A 145 5.99 -15.11 -13.52
C SER A 145 5.46 -14.27 -12.40
N VAL A 146 5.68 -12.95 -12.46
CA VAL A 146 5.29 -12.03 -11.41
C VAL A 146 4.48 -10.85 -11.95
N ALA A 147 3.53 -10.40 -11.16
CA ALA A 147 2.85 -9.13 -11.35
C ALA A 147 2.86 -8.37 -10.03
N ALA A 148 3.17 -7.08 -10.07
CA ALA A 148 3.08 -6.17 -8.94
C ALA A 148 2.22 -4.97 -9.34
N GLU A 149 1.26 -4.59 -8.50
CA GLU A 149 0.39 -3.45 -8.72
C GLU A 149 0.37 -2.57 -7.47
N ARG A 150 0.76 -1.31 -7.64
CA ARG A 150 0.62 -0.30 -6.60
C ARG A 150 -0.57 0.59 -6.92
N ILE A 151 -1.50 0.64 -5.99
CA ILE A 151 -2.75 1.40 -6.08
C ILE A 151 -2.67 2.55 -5.08
N SER A 152 -2.87 3.77 -5.56
CA SER A 152 -2.84 4.98 -4.73
C SER A 152 -3.80 6.03 -5.28
N ILE A 153 -4.15 7.01 -4.45
CA ILE A 153 -4.99 8.16 -4.84
C ILE A 153 -4.16 9.43 -4.71
N ALA A 154 -4.21 10.26 -5.74
CA ALA A 154 -3.64 11.60 -5.67
C ALA A 154 -4.76 12.66 -5.60
N PRO A 155 -4.57 13.76 -4.84
CA PRO A 155 -5.56 14.86 -4.74
C PRO A 155 -5.51 15.81 -5.95
N TYR A 156 -5.01 15.34 -7.08
CA TYR A 156 -4.88 16.08 -8.33
C TYR A 156 -5.67 15.40 -9.44
N SER A 157 -6.05 16.14 -10.48
CA SER A 157 -6.69 15.56 -11.65
C SER A 157 -5.76 14.58 -12.38
N CYS A 158 -6.31 13.54 -13.00
CA CYS A 158 -5.53 12.59 -13.81
C CYS A 158 -4.79 13.30 -14.95
N LYS A 159 -5.39 14.34 -15.52
CA LYS A 159 -4.73 15.17 -16.54
C LYS A 159 -3.45 15.83 -16.00
N SER A 160 -3.49 16.40 -14.79
CA SER A 160 -2.31 17.03 -14.17
C SER A 160 -1.18 16.02 -13.96
N ILE A 161 -1.53 14.80 -13.51
CA ILE A 161 -0.55 13.71 -13.31
C ILE A 161 0.07 13.28 -14.65
N ALA A 162 -0.77 13.10 -15.68
CA ALA A 162 -0.29 12.75 -17.02
C ALA A 162 0.68 13.81 -17.57
N ASP A 163 0.33 15.08 -17.43
CA ASP A 163 1.13 16.20 -17.94
C ASP A 163 2.46 16.39 -17.18
N THR A 164 2.54 15.97 -15.91
CA THR A 164 3.74 16.18 -15.08
C THR A 164 4.62 14.94 -14.96
N GLU A 165 4.03 13.77 -14.70
CA GLU A 165 4.76 12.55 -14.37
C GLU A 165 4.92 11.58 -15.55
N LEU A 166 4.03 11.64 -16.57
CA LEU A 166 3.98 10.66 -17.66
C LEU A 166 4.34 11.27 -19.03
N LYS A 167 5.14 12.34 -19.03
CA LYS A 167 5.64 12.92 -20.29
C LYS A 167 6.47 11.88 -21.06
N GLY A 168 6.14 11.71 -22.35
CA GLY A 168 6.82 10.76 -23.22
C GLY A 168 6.29 9.33 -23.16
N TYR A 169 5.32 9.05 -22.29
CA TYR A 169 4.62 7.76 -22.29
C TYR A 169 3.60 7.70 -23.43
N GLY A 170 3.47 6.53 -24.05
CA GLY A 170 2.38 6.24 -24.99
C GLY A 170 1.06 6.06 -24.23
N ALA A 171 0.05 6.87 -24.56
CA ALA A 171 -1.26 6.82 -23.92
C ALA A 171 -2.25 5.99 -24.73
N THR A 172 -2.98 5.09 -24.08
CA THR A 172 -4.06 4.28 -24.68
C THR A 172 -5.33 4.41 -23.83
N PRO A 173 -6.35 5.14 -24.28
CA PRO A 173 -7.65 5.18 -23.60
C PRO A 173 -8.31 3.80 -23.68
N LEU A 174 -8.71 3.24 -22.54
CA LEU A 174 -9.53 2.04 -22.45
C LEU A 174 -11.02 2.41 -22.33
N LEU A 175 -11.31 3.45 -21.55
CA LEU A 175 -12.64 4.02 -21.34
C LEU A 175 -12.51 5.55 -21.27
N PRO A 176 -13.60 6.32 -21.36
CA PRO A 176 -13.55 7.77 -21.25
C PRO A 176 -12.88 8.30 -19.97
N THR A 177 -12.99 7.54 -18.87
CA THR A 177 -12.42 7.89 -17.57
C THR A 177 -11.18 7.07 -17.21
N PHE A 178 -10.69 6.21 -18.12
CA PHE A 178 -9.61 5.28 -17.84
C PHE A 178 -8.59 5.26 -18.98
N THR A 179 -7.37 5.73 -18.72
CA THR A 179 -6.26 5.73 -19.68
C THR A 179 -5.06 4.98 -19.13
N VAL A 180 -4.46 4.14 -19.97
CA VAL A 180 -3.21 3.41 -19.67
C VAL A 180 -2.05 4.10 -20.38
N TYR A 181 -0.96 4.27 -19.67
CA TYR A 181 0.30 4.87 -20.10
C TYR A 181 1.41 3.84 -20.04
N VAL A 182 2.19 3.71 -21.10
CA VAL A 182 3.33 2.78 -21.19
C VAL A 182 4.58 3.55 -21.56
N SER A 183 5.65 3.36 -20.80
CA SER A 183 6.96 3.92 -21.11
C SER A 183 7.69 3.02 -22.11
N PRO A 184 8.30 3.57 -23.17
CA PRO A 184 9.17 2.79 -24.04
C PRO A 184 10.43 2.30 -23.35
N ASP A 185 10.84 2.98 -22.26
CA ASP A 185 12.08 2.69 -21.51
C ASP A 185 11.89 1.68 -20.36
N GLU A 186 10.63 1.32 -20.03
CA GLU A 186 10.29 0.44 -18.92
C GLU A 186 9.45 -0.77 -19.39
N PRO A 187 10.08 -1.78 -20.02
CA PRO A 187 9.34 -2.95 -20.48
C PRO A 187 8.69 -3.70 -19.29
N GLY A 188 7.41 -4.04 -19.48
CA GLY A 188 6.58 -4.67 -18.42
C GLY A 188 5.93 -3.68 -17.45
N GLY A 189 6.33 -2.41 -17.49
CA GLY A 189 5.74 -1.35 -16.68
C GLY A 189 4.56 -0.64 -17.38
N SER A 190 3.53 -0.28 -16.62
CA SER A 190 2.44 0.59 -17.08
C SER A 190 1.89 1.41 -15.91
N VAL A 191 1.29 2.56 -16.24
CA VAL A 191 0.56 3.40 -15.29
C VAL A 191 -0.85 3.60 -15.82
N SER A 192 -1.82 3.19 -15.04
CA SER A 192 -3.24 3.45 -15.34
C SER A 192 -3.72 4.62 -14.49
N LEU A 193 -4.37 5.58 -15.13
CA LEU A 193 -5.05 6.69 -14.48
C LEU A 193 -6.55 6.53 -14.66
N VAL A 194 -7.29 6.60 -13.55
CA VAL A 194 -8.74 6.52 -13.52
C VAL A 194 -9.29 7.78 -12.87
N ASP A 195 -10.09 8.54 -13.63
CA ASP A 195 -10.71 9.75 -13.10
C ASP A 195 -11.66 9.39 -11.95
N SER A 196 -11.34 9.90 -10.76
CA SER A 196 -12.07 9.66 -9.51
C SER A 196 -12.19 10.98 -8.73
N PRO A 197 -13.04 11.93 -9.21
CA PRO A 197 -13.17 13.24 -8.59
C PRO A 197 -13.42 13.17 -7.07
N PRO A 198 -12.76 14.05 -6.28
CA PRO A 198 -11.95 15.20 -6.69
C PRO A 198 -10.48 14.87 -7.05
N GLY A 199 -10.08 13.61 -7.06
CA GLY A 199 -8.71 13.17 -7.31
C GLY A 199 -8.56 12.23 -8.51
N CYS A 200 -7.43 11.53 -8.54
CA CYS A 200 -7.09 10.53 -9.54
C CYS A 200 -6.66 9.24 -8.86
N LEU A 201 -7.26 8.11 -9.25
CA LEU A 201 -6.78 6.80 -8.88
C LEU A 201 -5.63 6.42 -9.82
N ILE A 202 -4.51 6.05 -9.24
CA ILE A 202 -3.27 5.68 -9.96
C ILE A 202 -2.98 4.21 -9.68
N ILE A 203 -2.84 3.42 -10.75
CA ILE A 203 -2.42 2.03 -10.67
C ILE A 203 -1.10 1.91 -11.44
N ARG A 204 0.02 1.73 -10.72
CA ARG A 204 1.32 1.43 -11.32
C ARG A 204 1.51 -0.06 -11.34
N ARG A 205 1.60 -0.65 -12.53
CA ARG A 205 1.69 -2.08 -12.75
C ARG A 205 3.04 -2.45 -13.35
N TYR A 206 3.58 -3.57 -12.89
CA TYR A 206 4.76 -4.23 -13.43
C TYR A 206 4.44 -5.71 -13.64
N VAL A 207 4.76 -6.25 -14.80
CA VAL A 207 4.60 -7.67 -15.12
C VAL A 207 5.88 -8.20 -15.76
N GLN A 208 6.37 -9.31 -15.27
CA GLN A 208 7.52 -9.99 -15.85
C GLN A 208 7.26 -11.50 -15.89
N TYR A 209 7.41 -12.06 -17.07
CA TYR A 209 7.42 -13.50 -17.29
C TYR A 209 8.85 -14.06 -17.20
N ASN A 210 8.98 -15.32 -16.80
CA ASN A 210 10.25 -16.02 -16.72
C ASN A 210 11.32 -15.27 -15.90
N TRP A 211 10.86 -14.65 -14.79
CA TRP A 211 11.76 -13.97 -13.88
C TRP A 211 12.73 -14.96 -13.24
N THR A 212 14.03 -14.65 -13.29
CA THR A 212 15.11 -15.35 -12.58
C THR A 212 16.02 -14.32 -11.92
N GLU A 213 16.82 -14.72 -10.92
CA GLU A 213 17.78 -13.80 -10.30
C GLU A 213 18.78 -13.24 -11.33
N GLN A 214 19.20 -14.05 -12.30
CA GLN A 214 20.16 -13.65 -13.34
C GLN A 214 19.58 -12.59 -14.27
N THR A 215 18.33 -12.72 -14.70
CA THR A 215 17.68 -11.73 -15.58
C THR A 215 17.52 -10.37 -14.93
N ASN A 216 17.45 -10.31 -13.61
CA ASN A 216 17.26 -9.04 -12.87
C ASN A 216 18.56 -8.37 -12.41
N MET A 217 19.67 -9.09 -12.33
CA MET A 217 20.97 -8.46 -12.05
C MET A 217 21.49 -7.66 -13.27
N ALA A 218 21.00 -7.96 -14.47
CA ALA A 218 21.38 -7.28 -15.70
C ALA A 218 20.61 -5.97 -15.99
N ALA A 219 19.51 -5.70 -15.27
CA ALA A 219 18.76 -4.45 -15.43
C ALA A 219 19.42 -3.34 -14.59
N PRO A 220 19.96 -2.25 -15.19
CA PRO A 220 20.54 -1.16 -14.43
C PRO A 220 19.44 -0.49 -13.62
N VAL A 221 19.64 -0.39 -12.29
CA VAL A 221 18.85 0.48 -11.43
C VAL A 221 19.15 1.92 -11.85
N ARG A 222 18.33 2.49 -12.74
CA ARG A 222 18.43 3.93 -13.03
C ARG A 222 17.92 4.70 -11.81
N LYS A 223 18.80 5.58 -11.32
CA LYS A 223 18.56 6.53 -10.24
C LYS A 223 17.61 7.62 -10.71
#